data_d7556a5a09b28cda23739042676ce6cb
#
_entry.id   d7556a5a09b28cda23739042676ce6cb
#
_cell.length_a   1.000
_cell.length_b   1.000
_cell.length_c   1.000
_cell.angle_alpha   90.00
_cell.angle_beta   90.00
_cell.angle_gamma   90.00
#
_symmetry.space_group_name_H-M   'P 1'
#
loop_
_entity.id
_entity.type
_entity.pdbx_description
1 polymer ?
#
loop_
_entity_poly.entity_id
_entity_poly.type
_entity_poly.pdbx_seq_one_letter_code
_entity_poly.pdbx_strand_id
1 'polypeptide(L)'
;MKGATVGESGGKGKGKVVRARRKLGSSIAPATFPFPFPRPRLASALVPDAAALKQTPLHAEHVRLGAKMVDFGGWSMPVQYSGIIEEHHAVRGGLGVFDISHMGQFFVEGAGALGWLNQLLTNNVERLEIGECQYTFLLNERGGVIDDLIVYRLEGQRWLLVVNAAKIDEDFAWMQGRLAGGVDLLDASDEFAGFAVQGPRAAQLFDVFFGGAYRQPARNEILRIDIDGAPYFIARTGYTGEDGFEVFCVEDRAVRAWRDILEQGAQFGIKPCGLGARDTLRLEMCYPLNGSDLSPETTPLEAGLSIFVDLAKPDFVGREALARQKAEGVKRRLVPFKMIGASPPPRSHYGVFKNGIKITETTSGSLSPTLKAGIGMAYVPTEHARIHEPIEIEIRGRLYPAAIEKKPLRRAES
;
A
#
# COMPACT_ATOMS: atom_id res chain seq x y z
N MET A 1 73.40 -31.86 -13.50
CA MET A 1 73.96 -31.98 -12.10
C MET A 1 72.85 -31.63 -11.15
N LYS A 2 72.39 -32.62 -10.44
CA LYS A 2 72.11 -32.71 -9.00
C LYS A 2 71.20 -31.56 -8.49
N GLY A 3 70.10 -31.71 -7.87
CA GLY A 3 69.49 -32.87 -7.23
C GLY A 3 68.64 -32.39 -6.07
N ALA A 4 67.67 -33.22 -5.79
CA ALA A 4 66.96 -33.44 -4.54
C ALA A 4 65.82 -32.45 -4.19
N THR A 5 64.60 -32.86 -4.29
CA THR A 5 63.67 -33.79 -3.57
C THR A 5 63.32 -33.36 -2.16
N VAL A 6 61.99 -33.49 -1.92
CA VAL A 6 61.28 -33.81 -0.65
C VAL A 6 60.75 -32.56 0.09
N GLY A 7 59.52 -32.44 0.52
CA GLY A 7 58.48 -33.38 0.80
C GLY A 7 57.16 -32.72 1.13
N GLU A 8 56.17 -33.56 1.12
CA GLU A 8 54.78 -33.41 1.44
C GLU A 8 54.47 -32.87 2.82
N SER A 9 53.29 -32.21 2.94
CA SER A 9 52.15 -32.57 3.82
C SER A 9 51.22 -31.35 3.85
N GLY A 10 49.98 -31.39 3.38
CA GLY A 10 48.92 -32.13 3.99
C GLY A 10 48.23 -31.26 5.06
N GLY A 11 47.22 -30.46 4.68
CA GLY A 11 46.46 -29.72 5.70
C GLY A 11 45.21 -29.06 5.12
N LYS A 12 44.14 -29.81 4.90
CA LYS A 12 42.81 -29.29 4.64
C LYS A 12 42.29 -28.58 5.89
N GLY A 13 42.38 -27.24 5.92
CA GLY A 13 41.75 -26.43 6.93
C GLY A 13 40.39 -25.94 6.42
N LYS A 14 39.30 -26.57 6.81
CA LYS A 14 37.93 -26.02 6.68
C LYS A 14 37.82 -24.78 7.58
N GLY A 15 37.94 -23.58 7.03
CA GLY A 15 37.66 -22.34 7.75
C GLY A 15 36.17 -22.25 8.05
N LYS A 16 35.74 -22.56 9.27
CA LYS A 16 34.44 -22.15 9.78
C LYS A 16 34.44 -20.62 9.91
N VAL A 17 33.65 -19.97 9.07
CA VAL A 17 33.32 -18.54 9.28
C VAL A 17 32.38 -18.49 10.50
N VAL A 18 32.95 -18.22 11.66
CA VAL A 18 32.21 -17.86 12.86
C VAL A 18 31.71 -16.43 12.68
N ARG A 19 30.45 -16.25 12.36
CA ARG A 19 29.79 -14.96 12.46
C ARG A 19 29.69 -14.58 13.92
N ALA A 20 30.56 -13.71 14.38
CA ALA A 20 30.48 -13.07 15.68
C ALA A 20 29.24 -12.16 15.70
N ARG A 21 28.18 -12.62 16.32
CA ARG A 21 27.07 -11.76 16.75
C ARG A 21 27.59 -10.85 17.86
N ARG A 22 27.93 -9.62 17.53
CA ARG A 22 28.08 -8.55 18.52
C ARG A 22 26.69 -8.28 19.12
N LYS A 23 26.47 -8.75 20.33
CA LYS A 23 25.41 -8.26 21.20
C LYS A 23 25.77 -6.82 21.57
N LEU A 24 25.23 -5.86 20.89
CA LEU A 24 25.11 -4.50 21.40
C LEU A 24 23.91 -4.52 22.35
N GLY A 25 24.20 -4.66 23.63
CA GLY A 25 23.25 -4.42 24.70
C GLY A 25 22.98 -2.92 24.76
N SER A 26 21.86 -2.49 24.24
CA SER A 26 21.16 -1.30 24.70
C SER A 26 19.85 -1.79 25.32
N SER A 27 19.84 -1.90 26.64
CA SER A 27 18.64 -1.98 27.46
C SER A 27 17.88 -0.67 27.23
N ILE A 28 16.97 -0.68 26.25
CA ILE A 28 15.90 0.30 26.18
C ILE A 28 14.85 -0.25 27.14
N ALA A 29 14.79 0.33 28.34
CA ALA A 29 13.66 0.11 29.25
C ALA A 29 12.38 0.47 28.46
N PRO A 30 11.27 -0.29 28.60
CA PRO A 30 10.01 0.07 28.02
C PRO A 30 9.59 1.42 28.65
N ALA A 31 9.74 2.50 27.91
CA ALA A 31 9.16 3.78 28.29
C ALA A 31 7.65 3.63 28.13
N THR A 32 6.98 3.31 29.24
CA THR A 32 5.53 3.54 29.36
C THR A 32 5.32 5.05 29.33
N PHE A 33 5.17 5.61 28.14
CA PHE A 33 4.67 6.96 28.00
C PHE A 33 3.15 6.90 27.89
N PRO A 34 2.41 7.44 28.86
CA PRO A 34 1.05 7.81 28.59
C PRO A 34 1.13 8.95 27.58
N PHE A 35 0.83 8.67 26.31
CA PHE A 35 0.42 9.71 25.41
C PHE A 35 -0.88 10.28 26.01
N PRO A 36 -0.92 11.56 26.35
CA PRO A 36 -2.19 12.19 26.45
C PRO A 36 -2.70 12.29 25.00
N PHE A 37 -3.48 11.29 24.55
CA PHE A 37 -4.31 11.54 23.39
C PHE A 37 -5.08 12.82 23.69
N PRO A 38 -5.10 13.81 22.81
CA PRO A 38 -6.07 14.87 22.91
C PRO A 38 -7.42 14.15 23.02
N ARG A 39 -8.20 14.48 24.06
CA ARG A 39 -9.53 13.89 24.25
C ARG A 39 -10.30 14.11 22.96
N PRO A 40 -11.05 13.10 22.47
CA PRO A 40 -11.84 13.25 21.27
C PRO A 40 -12.60 14.56 21.38
N ARG A 41 -12.38 15.49 20.47
CA ARG A 41 -13.24 16.66 20.33
C ARG A 41 -14.63 16.09 20.12
N LEU A 42 -15.51 16.25 21.08
CA LEU A 42 -16.94 16.01 20.91
C LEU A 42 -17.29 16.69 19.59
N ALA A 43 -17.68 15.89 18.60
CA ALA A 43 -18.12 16.39 17.32
C ALA A 43 -19.19 17.44 17.60
N SER A 44 -18.87 18.71 17.42
CA SER A 44 -19.90 19.73 17.32
C SER A 44 -20.68 19.36 16.07
N ALA A 45 -21.94 19.00 16.26
CA ALA A 45 -22.88 18.75 15.19
C ALA A 45 -23.15 20.06 14.46
N LEU A 46 -22.16 20.51 13.68
CA LEU A 46 -22.37 21.43 12.58
C LEU A 46 -22.78 20.57 11.40
N VAL A 47 -24.02 20.70 10.97
CA VAL A 47 -24.52 20.20 9.70
C VAL A 47 -23.50 20.63 8.65
N PRO A 48 -22.83 19.71 7.93
CA PRO A 48 -21.87 20.10 6.92
C PRO A 48 -22.61 20.88 5.83
N ASP A 49 -22.15 22.05 5.53
CA ASP A 49 -22.52 22.76 4.32
C ASP A 49 -22.11 21.87 3.13
N ALA A 50 -23.05 21.47 2.29
CA ALA A 50 -22.98 20.37 1.33
C ALA A 50 -21.99 20.60 0.15
N ALA A 51 -20.93 21.41 0.28
CA ALA A 51 -20.12 21.85 -0.86
C ALA A 51 -18.60 21.92 -0.63
N ALA A 52 -18.04 21.80 0.56
CA ALA A 52 -16.59 21.96 0.74
C ALA A 52 -15.89 20.58 0.83
N LEU A 53 -14.98 20.30 -0.13
CA LEU A 53 -14.12 19.11 -0.07
C LEU A 53 -13.23 19.16 1.17
N LYS A 54 -13.01 18.01 1.79
CA LYS A 54 -12.00 17.84 2.86
C LYS A 54 -10.63 18.23 2.31
N GLN A 55 -9.76 18.78 3.16
CA GLN A 55 -8.41 19.18 2.78
C GLN A 55 -7.39 18.50 3.70
N THR A 56 -6.29 18.05 3.13
CA THR A 56 -5.15 17.57 3.91
C THR A 56 -4.38 18.72 4.52
N PRO A 57 -3.54 18.50 5.55
CA PRO A 57 -2.65 19.54 6.10
C PRO A 57 -1.72 20.16 5.04
N LEU A 58 -1.50 19.48 3.92
CA LEU A 58 -0.64 19.91 2.83
C LEU A 58 -1.38 20.66 1.71
N HIS A 59 -2.69 20.84 1.79
CA HIS A 59 -3.47 21.45 0.70
C HIS A 59 -2.88 22.79 0.22
N ALA A 60 -2.51 23.69 1.15
CA ALA A 60 -1.90 24.97 0.80
C ALA A 60 -0.53 24.80 0.11
N GLU A 61 0.26 23.78 0.48
CA GLU A 61 1.53 23.47 -0.17
C GLU A 61 1.32 22.95 -1.59
N HIS A 62 0.29 22.13 -1.82
CA HIS A 62 -0.05 21.67 -3.17
C HIS A 62 -0.41 22.83 -4.09
N VAL A 63 -1.27 23.74 -3.61
CA VAL A 63 -1.61 24.96 -4.35
C VAL A 63 -0.38 25.83 -4.63
N ARG A 64 0.48 26.04 -3.61
CA ARG A 64 1.74 26.79 -3.75
C ARG A 64 2.69 26.18 -4.77
N LEU A 65 2.73 24.86 -4.88
CA LEU A 65 3.53 24.12 -5.85
C LEU A 65 2.89 24.04 -7.25
N GLY A 66 1.72 24.68 -7.45
CA GLY A 66 1.04 24.71 -8.74
C GLY A 66 0.32 23.41 -9.11
N ALA A 67 -0.04 22.60 -8.12
CA ALA A 67 -0.75 21.35 -8.36
C ALA A 67 -2.13 21.58 -8.98
N LYS A 68 -2.51 20.71 -9.92
CA LYS A 68 -3.89 20.62 -10.39
C LYS A 68 -4.70 19.82 -9.39
N MET A 69 -5.59 20.51 -8.66
CA MET A 69 -6.43 19.88 -7.64
C MET A 69 -7.70 19.28 -8.26
N VAL A 70 -8.16 18.15 -7.69
CA VAL A 70 -9.39 17.44 -8.10
C VAL A 70 -10.12 16.91 -6.86
N ASP A 71 -11.41 16.61 -7.01
CA ASP A 71 -12.15 15.79 -6.04
C ASP A 71 -11.71 14.34 -6.16
N PHE A 72 -11.30 13.79 -5.03
CA PHE A 72 -10.96 12.37 -4.88
C PHE A 72 -11.63 11.82 -3.62
N GLY A 73 -12.80 11.20 -3.79
CA GLY A 73 -13.53 10.62 -2.67
C GLY A 73 -13.90 11.63 -1.57
N GLY A 74 -14.25 12.85 -1.95
CA GLY A 74 -14.60 13.94 -1.04
C GLY A 74 -13.41 14.77 -0.52
N TRP A 75 -12.18 14.46 -0.97
CA TRP A 75 -10.97 15.21 -0.64
C TRP A 75 -10.49 16.05 -1.82
N SER A 76 -10.01 17.28 -1.56
CA SER A 76 -9.29 18.10 -2.53
C SER A 76 -7.84 17.64 -2.63
N MET A 77 -7.51 16.87 -3.68
CA MET A 77 -6.20 16.21 -3.83
C MET A 77 -5.49 16.62 -5.12
N PRO A 78 -4.15 16.65 -5.14
CA PRO A 78 -3.39 16.92 -6.35
C PRO A 78 -3.46 15.73 -7.31
N VAL A 79 -3.97 15.93 -8.53
CA VAL A 79 -3.91 14.90 -9.58
C VAL A 79 -2.55 14.87 -10.24
N GLN A 80 -1.90 16.04 -10.39
CA GLN A 80 -0.55 16.22 -10.92
C GLN A 80 0.02 17.59 -10.56
N TYR A 81 1.35 17.72 -10.65
CA TYR A 81 2.11 18.98 -10.57
C TYR A 81 2.74 19.29 -11.93
N SER A 82 3.83 18.59 -12.28
CA SER A 82 4.53 18.78 -13.55
C SER A 82 3.93 17.97 -14.71
N GLY A 83 3.16 16.94 -14.39
CA GLY A 83 2.49 16.07 -15.34
C GLY A 83 2.61 14.59 -15.00
N ILE A 84 1.53 13.83 -15.22
CA ILE A 84 1.42 12.42 -14.82
C ILE A 84 2.59 11.57 -15.32
N ILE A 85 2.98 11.73 -16.59
CA ILE A 85 4.06 10.92 -17.22
C ILE A 85 5.41 11.28 -16.61
N GLU A 86 5.69 12.55 -16.39
CA GLU A 86 6.94 13.01 -15.82
C GLU A 86 7.10 12.57 -14.37
N GLU A 87 6.04 12.71 -13.57
CA GLU A 87 6.00 12.26 -12.19
C GLU A 87 6.14 10.74 -12.07
N HIS A 88 5.46 9.98 -12.93
CA HIS A 88 5.63 8.54 -13.03
C HIS A 88 7.09 8.14 -13.26
N HIS A 89 7.75 8.79 -14.24
CA HIS A 89 9.15 8.49 -14.54
C HIS A 89 10.10 8.95 -13.42
N ALA A 90 9.78 10.01 -12.69
CA ALA A 90 10.56 10.43 -11.52
C ALA A 90 10.57 9.33 -10.45
N VAL A 91 9.43 8.70 -10.18
CA VAL A 91 9.34 7.56 -9.25
C VAL A 91 10.10 6.35 -9.78
N ARG A 92 9.96 6.01 -11.07
CA ARG A 92 10.62 4.84 -11.67
C ARG A 92 12.16 4.96 -11.73
N GLY A 93 12.69 6.15 -11.99
CA GLY A 93 14.13 6.36 -12.21
C GLY A 93 14.86 7.09 -11.08
N GLY A 94 14.16 7.66 -10.12
CA GLY A 94 14.73 8.50 -9.08
C GLY A 94 13.92 8.46 -7.77
N LEU A 95 13.19 9.54 -7.50
CA LEU A 95 12.32 9.70 -6.34
C LEU A 95 11.06 10.48 -6.66
N GLY A 96 9.95 10.06 -6.07
CA GLY A 96 8.73 10.84 -5.96
C GLY A 96 8.21 10.86 -4.51
N VAL A 97 7.50 11.92 -4.14
CA VAL A 97 6.79 12.00 -2.88
C VAL A 97 5.31 12.29 -3.13
N PHE A 98 4.45 11.52 -2.47
CA PHE A 98 3.00 11.63 -2.53
C PHE A 98 2.45 12.04 -1.18
N ASP A 99 1.46 12.92 -1.18
CA ASP A 99 0.60 13.12 -0.02
C ASP A 99 -0.39 11.93 0.10
N ILE A 100 -0.34 11.24 1.21
CA ILE A 100 -1.27 10.17 1.59
C ILE A 100 -2.01 10.49 2.90
N SER A 101 -2.03 11.77 3.31
CA SER A 101 -2.66 12.21 4.55
C SER A 101 -4.19 12.02 4.55
N HIS A 102 -4.81 11.86 3.38
CA HIS A 102 -6.23 11.53 3.26
C HIS A 102 -6.57 10.10 3.65
N MET A 103 -5.57 9.19 3.75
CA MET A 103 -5.79 7.82 4.26
C MET A 103 -6.15 7.86 5.75
N GLY A 104 -6.97 6.91 6.22
CA GLY A 104 -7.32 6.80 7.64
C GLY A 104 -6.20 6.15 8.46
N GLN A 105 -6.03 6.62 9.69
CA GLN A 105 -5.10 6.06 10.68
C GLN A 105 -5.88 5.69 11.94
N PHE A 106 -6.05 4.38 12.18
CA PHE A 106 -6.70 3.89 13.40
C PHE A 106 -5.66 3.28 14.33
N PHE A 107 -5.70 3.68 15.60
CA PHE A 107 -4.94 2.99 16.64
C PHE A 107 -5.84 1.99 17.35
N VAL A 108 -5.28 0.80 17.60
CA VAL A 108 -5.93 -0.27 18.36
C VAL A 108 -5.02 -0.62 19.52
N GLU A 109 -5.54 -0.61 20.74
CA GLU A 109 -4.79 -0.85 21.96
C GLU A 109 -5.52 -1.81 22.90
N GLY A 110 -4.76 -2.43 23.82
CA GLY A 110 -5.31 -3.23 24.89
C GLY A 110 -4.97 -4.71 24.81
N ALA A 111 -5.21 -5.41 25.93
CA ALA A 111 -4.87 -6.81 26.06
C ALA A 111 -5.65 -7.75 25.12
N GLY A 112 -6.84 -7.32 24.68
CA GLY A 112 -7.68 -8.03 23.73
C GLY A 112 -7.36 -7.74 22.27
N ALA A 113 -6.54 -6.71 21.97
CA ALA A 113 -6.35 -6.16 20.62
C ALA A 113 -5.87 -7.21 19.60
N LEU A 114 -4.88 -8.04 19.94
CA LEU A 114 -4.36 -9.08 19.06
C LEU A 114 -5.44 -10.09 18.65
N GLY A 115 -6.17 -10.65 19.61
CA GLY A 115 -7.21 -11.65 19.35
C GLY A 115 -8.37 -11.04 18.54
N TRP A 116 -8.78 -9.82 18.88
CA TRP A 116 -9.83 -9.10 18.19
C TRP A 116 -9.46 -8.76 16.75
N LEU A 117 -8.27 -8.20 16.49
CA LEU A 117 -7.77 -7.94 15.13
C LEU A 117 -7.67 -9.24 14.33
N ASN A 118 -7.23 -10.33 14.95
CA ASN A 118 -7.12 -11.61 14.27
C ASN A 118 -8.49 -12.22 13.90
N GLN A 119 -9.58 -11.86 14.60
CA GLN A 119 -10.94 -12.22 14.23
C GLN A 119 -11.56 -11.33 13.15
N LEU A 120 -11.13 -10.08 13.04
CA LEU A 120 -11.65 -9.15 12.02
C LEU A 120 -10.93 -9.29 10.68
N LEU A 121 -9.62 -9.48 10.70
CA LEU A 121 -8.75 -9.40 9.52
C LEU A 121 -8.50 -10.79 8.91
N THR A 122 -8.35 -10.85 7.61
CA THR A 122 -8.17 -12.12 6.88
C THR A 122 -6.80 -12.75 7.06
N ASN A 123 -5.75 -11.92 7.19
CA ASN A 123 -4.39 -12.40 7.38
C ASN A 123 -4.12 -12.69 8.85
N ASN A 124 -3.11 -13.51 9.16
CA ASN A 124 -2.81 -13.92 10.52
C ASN A 124 -1.93 -12.87 11.23
N VAL A 125 -2.58 -12.03 12.05
CA VAL A 125 -1.93 -10.93 12.79
C VAL A 125 -1.01 -11.45 13.90
N GLU A 126 -1.24 -12.68 14.40
CA GLU A 126 -0.39 -13.30 15.44
C GLU A 126 1.05 -13.57 14.97
N ARG A 127 1.27 -13.64 13.64
CA ARG A 127 2.59 -13.86 13.06
C ARG A 127 3.47 -12.63 13.02
N LEU A 128 2.89 -11.43 13.23
CA LEU A 128 3.66 -10.19 13.20
C LEU A 128 4.48 -10.04 14.47
N GLU A 129 5.77 -9.82 14.31
CA GLU A 129 6.64 -9.34 15.38
C GLU A 129 6.46 -7.82 15.58
N ILE A 130 6.92 -7.29 16.71
CA ILE A 130 6.91 -5.84 16.95
C ILE A 130 7.78 -5.15 15.91
N GLY A 131 7.24 -4.12 15.26
CA GLY A 131 7.88 -3.40 14.17
C GLY A 131 7.58 -3.98 12.79
N GLU A 132 6.76 -5.03 12.66
CA GLU A 132 6.36 -5.59 11.36
C GLU A 132 4.95 -5.15 10.95
N CYS A 133 4.66 -5.29 9.68
CA CYS A 133 3.34 -5.03 9.11
C CYS A 133 2.94 -6.06 8.05
N GLN A 134 1.64 -6.11 7.77
CA GLN A 134 1.11 -6.93 6.70
C GLN A 134 -0.12 -6.29 6.05
N TYR A 135 -0.28 -6.58 4.77
CA TYR A 135 -1.50 -6.28 4.03
C TYR A 135 -2.57 -7.33 4.36
N THR A 136 -3.83 -6.87 4.48
CA THR A 136 -4.95 -7.70 4.89
C THR A 136 -6.28 -7.09 4.42
N PHE A 137 -7.40 -7.76 4.68
CA PHE A 137 -8.74 -7.29 4.31
C PHE A 137 -9.68 -7.25 5.50
N LEU A 138 -10.60 -6.28 5.49
CA LEU A 138 -11.87 -6.33 6.18
C LEU A 138 -12.92 -6.91 5.23
N LEU A 139 -13.67 -7.92 5.67
CA LEU A 139 -14.66 -8.59 4.86
C LEU A 139 -16.06 -8.47 5.49
N ASN A 140 -17.06 -8.55 4.62
CA ASN A 140 -18.41 -8.87 5.08
C ASN A 140 -18.57 -10.40 5.27
N GLU A 141 -19.70 -10.83 5.84
CA GLU A 141 -19.99 -12.24 6.14
C GLU A 141 -20.06 -13.12 4.89
N ARG A 142 -20.24 -12.52 3.70
CA ARG A 142 -20.26 -13.22 2.40
C ARG A 142 -18.88 -13.35 1.78
N GLY A 143 -17.83 -12.85 2.45
CA GLY A 143 -16.45 -12.87 1.97
C GLY A 143 -16.11 -11.73 1.00
N GLY A 144 -17.02 -10.78 0.79
CA GLY A 144 -16.77 -9.58 -0.02
C GLY A 144 -15.91 -8.57 0.72
N VAL A 145 -15.07 -7.83 -0.02
CA VAL A 145 -14.09 -6.89 0.53
C VAL A 145 -14.77 -5.57 0.90
N ILE A 146 -14.86 -5.27 2.19
CA ILE A 146 -15.24 -3.95 2.69
C ILE A 146 -14.09 -2.98 2.43
N ASP A 147 -12.90 -3.32 2.97
CA ASP A 147 -11.67 -2.57 2.73
C ASP A 147 -10.44 -3.47 2.69
N ASP A 148 -9.38 -2.96 2.08
CA ASP A 148 -8.02 -3.50 2.09
C ASP A 148 -7.10 -2.51 2.78
N LEU A 149 -6.31 -3.00 3.73
CA LEU A 149 -5.54 -2.15 4.64
C LEU A 149 -4.19 -2.76 5.00
N ILE A 150 -3.33 -1.93 5.57
CA ILE A 150 -2.10 -2.40 6.20
C ILE A 150 -2.23 -2.28 7.71
N VAL A 151 -1.95 -3.39 8.42
CA VAL A 151 -1.85 -3.43 9.88
C VAL A 151 -0.38 -3.49 10.29
N TYR A 152 0.00 -2.60 11.21
CA TYR A 152 1.35 -2.46 11.77
C TYR A 152 1.32 -2.81 13.25
N ARG A 153 2.25 -3.65 13.72
CA ARG A 153 2.44 -3.92 15.14
C ARG A 153 3.47 -2.97 15.72
N LEU A 154 3.01 -1.92 16.40
CA LEU A 154 3.91 -0.89 16.96
C LEU A 154 4.57 -1.36 18.26
N GLU A 155 3.79 -2.00 19.15
CA GLU A 155 4.20 -2.48 20.47
C GLU A 155 3.44 -3.76 20.80
N GLY A 156 3.69 -4.35 21.96
CA GLY A 156 3.05 -5.62 22.34
C GLY A 156 1.52 -5.63 22.29
N GLN A 157 0.89 -4.51 22.66
CA GLN A 157 -0.55 -4.35 22.71
C GLN A 157 -1.03 -3.09 21.95
N ARG A 158 -0.24 -2.60 21.00
CA ARG A 158 -0.54 -1.39 20.23
C ARG A 158 -0.30 -1.57 18.75
N TRP A 159 -1.30 -1.20 17.96
CA TRP A 159 -1.36 -1.41 16.52
C TRP A 159 -1.76 -0.12 15.82
N LEU A 160 -1.27 0.07 14.60
CA LEU A 160 -1.74 1.10 13.68
C LEU A 160 -2.35 0.40 12.45
N LEU A 161 -3.53 0.83 12.06
CA LEU A 161 -4.17 0.42 10.81
C LEU A 161 -4.22 1.63 9.88
N VAL A 162 -3.81 1.43 8.64
CA VAL A 162 -3.93 2.45 7.60
C VAL A 162 -4.95 1.97 6.59
N VAL A 163 -6.10 2.66 6.54
CA VAL A 163 -7.31 2.32 5.77
C VAL A 163 -7.52 3.28 4.61
N ASN A 164 -8.34 2.89 3.63
CA ASN A 164 -8.62 3.74 2.47
C ASN A 164 -9.46 4.97 2.83
N ALA A 165 -9.13 6.11 2.22
CA ALA A 165 -9.72 7.42 2.52
C ALA A 165 -11.26 7.45 2.43
N ALA A 166 -11.83 6.80 1.42
CA ALA A 166 -13.27 6.72 1.22
C ALA A 166 -13.97 5.73 2.17
N LYS A 167 -13.20 5.00 2.98
CA LYS A 167 -13.69 3.95 3.88
C LYS A 167 -13.57 4.29 5.36
N ILE A 168 -12.95 5.40 5.72
CA ILE A 168 -12.66 5.77 7.12
C ILE A 168 -13.89 5.61 8.01
N ASP A 169 -14.99 6.29 7.67
CA ASP A 169 -16.22 6.29 8.49
C ASP A 169 -16.89 4.90 8.51
N GLU A 170 -16.92 4.20 7.36
CA GLU A 170 -17.52 2.87 7.24
C GLU A 170 -16.72 1.83 8.03
N ASP A 171 -15.40 1.82 7.87
CA ASP A 171 -14.52 0.86 8.55
C ASP A 171 -14.51 1.08 10.05
N PHE A 172 -14.42 2.35 10.49
CA PHE A 172 -14.48 2.66 11.91
C PHE A 172 -15.78 2.20 12.53
N ALA A 173 -16.93 2.52 11.93
CA ALA A 173 -18.24 2.09 12.41
C ALA A 173 -18.39 0.56 12.40
N TRP A 174 -17.91 -0.11 11.36
CA TRP A 174 -17.95 -1.57 11.23
C TRP A 174 -17.11 -2.25 12.32
N MET A 175 -15.90 -1.75 12.56
CA MET A 175 -14.98 -2.25 13.59
C MET A 175 -15.52 -1.96 15.00
N GLN A 176 -16.04 -0.74 15.22
CA GLN A 176 -16.63 -0.35 16.50
C GLN A 176 -17.85 -1.20 16.87
N GLY A 177 -18.69 -1.54 15.89
CA GLY A 177 -19.84 -2.44 16.08
C GLY A 177 -19.46 -3.88 16.50
N ARG A 178 -18.18 -4.24 16.42
CA ARG A 178 -17.60 -5.54 16.78
C ARG A 178 -16.54 -5.44 17.88
N LEU A 179 -16.51 -4.31 18.60
CA LEU A 179 -15.51 -4.07 19.63
C LEU A 179 -15.60 -5.10 20.75
N ALA A 180 -14.49 -5.69 21.14
CA ALA A 180 -14.39 -6.67 22.21
C ALA A 180 -13.93 -6.00 23.52
N GLY A 181 -14.23 -6.65 24.65
CA GLY A 181 -13.76 -6.17 25.95
C GLY A 181 -12.23 -6.14 26.04
N GLY A 182 -11.69 -5.07 26.60
CA GLY A 182 -10.25 -4.86 26.73
C GLY A 182 -9.55 -4.44 25.44
N VAL A 183 -10.32 -3.86 24.50
CA VAL A 183 -9.83 -3.25 23.27
C VAL A 183 -10.30 -1.80 23.20
N ASP A 184 -9.35 -0.90 22.94
CA ASP A 184 -9.60 0.50 22.62
C ASP A 184 -9.34 0.70 21.13
N LEU A 185 -10.30 1.30 20.41
CA LEU A 185 -10.21 1.68 19.02
C LEU A 185 -10.32 3.19 18.92
N LEU A 186 -9.33 3.83 18.32
CA LEU A 186 -9.26 5.28 18.14
C LEU A 186 -9.08 5.60 16.65
N ASP A 187 -9.94 6.46 16.12
CA ASP A 187 -9.70 7.14 14.85
C ASP A 187 -8.86 8.39 15.09
N ALA A 188 -7.63 8.38 14.58
CA ALA A 188 -6.68 9.49 14.66
C ALA A 188 -6.41 10.11 13.28
N SER A 189 -7.29 9.88 12.30
CA SER A 189 -7.08 10.29 10.91
C SER A 189 -6.91 11.80 10.75
N ASP A 190 -7.59 12.60 11.59
CA ASP A 190 -7.46 14.06 11.56
C ASP A 190 -6.23 14.58 12.34
N GLU A 191 -5.54 13.72 13.10
CA GLU A 191 -4.40 14.08 13.94
C GLU A 191 -3.06 13.76 13.28
N PHE A 192 -3.07 12.96 12.21
CA PHE A 192 -1.89 12.51 11.50
C PHE A 192 -1.88 12.96 10.04
N ALA A 193 -0.68 13.14 9.52
CA ALA A 193 -0.39 13.26 8.11
C ALA A 193 0.48 12.11 7.64
N GLY A 194 0.36 11.76 6.35
CA GLY A 194 1.15 10.69 5.75
C GLY A 194 1.82 11.12 4.44
N PHE A 195 3.03 10.65 4.21
CA PHE A 195 3.79 10.84 2.97
C PHE A 195 4.31 9.51 2.45
N ALA A 196 4.22 9.28 1.14
CA ALA A 196 4.88 8.13 0.52
C ALA A 196 6.06 8.62 -0.33
N VAL A 197 7.28 8.35 0.12
CA VAL A 197 8.53 8.63 -0.59
C VAL A 197 8.95 7.37 -1.33
N GLN A 198 8.87 7.37 -2.65
CA GLN A 198 8.95 6.16 -3.46
C GLN A 198 9.96 6.31 -4.61
N GLY A 199 10.74 5.28 -4.85
CA GLY A 199 11.68 5.21 -5.96
C GLY A 199 13.01 4.55 -5.57
N PRO A 200 13.86 4.19 -6.55
CA PRO A 200 15.11 3.43 -6.30
C PRO A 200 16.14 4.17 -5.44
N ARG A 201 15.95 5.48 -5.22
CA ARG A 201 16.84 6.29 -4.37
C ARG A 201 16.27 6.57 -2.98
N ALA A 202 15.16 5.95 -2.60
CA ALA A 202 14.52 6.20 -1.31
C ALA A 202 15.43 5.85 -0.12
N ALA A 203 16.16 4.74 -0.21
CA ALA A 203 17.12 4.34 0.81
C ALA A 203 18.25 5.37 1.00
N GLN A 204 18.73 5.99 -0.10
CA GLN A 204 19.75 7.02 -0.04
C GLN A 204 19.22 8.29 0.63
N LEU A 205 17.97 8.70 0.34
CA LEU A 205 17.37 9.84 1.02
C LEU A 205 17.18 9.58 2.52
N PHE A 206 16.80 8.36 2.92
CA PHE A 206 16.69 7.99 4.33
C PHE A 206 18.04 8.18 5.06
N ASP A 207 19.13 7.71 4.46
CA ASP A 207 20.47 7.85 5.06
C ASP A 207 20.91 9.31 5.16
N VAL A 208 20.61 10.13 4.16
CA VAL A 208 20.88 11.58 4.21
C VAL A 208 20.03 12.26 5.28
N PHE A 209 18.73 11.93 5.35
CA PHE A 209 17.80 12.56 6.27
C PHE A 209 18.15 12.29 7.74
N PHE A 210 18.57 11.08 8.06
CA PHE A 210 18.86 10.64 9.42
C PHE A 210 20.35 10.59 9.76
N GLY A 211 21.24 10.84 8.81
CA GLY A 211 22.70 10.89 9.04
C GLY A 211 23.28 9.61 9.65
N GLY A 212 22.65 8.46 9.42
CA GLY A 212 23.05 7.18 10.01
C GLY A 212 22.66 7.00 11.48
N ALA A 213 21.90 7.94 12.08
CA ALA A 213 21.45 7.83 13.47
C ALA A 213 20.46 6.67 13.67
N TYR A 214 19.73 6.30 12.64
CA TYR A 214 18.76 5.22 12.68
C TYR A 214 19.05 4.21 11.57
N ARG A 215 18.80 2.92 11.86
CA ARG A 215 18.82 1.89 10.83
C ARG A 215 17.63 2.10 9.87
N GLN A 216 17.80 1.75 8.61
CA GLN A 216 16.66 1.65 7.70
C GLN A 216 15.75 0.48 8.14
N PRO A 217 14.42 0.64 8.12
CA PRO A 217 13.51 -0.48 8.29
C PRO A 217 13.72 -1.49 7.16
N ALA A 218 13.57 -2.77 7.43
CA ALA A 218 13.48 -3.78 6.39
C ALA A 218 12.12 -3.68 5.68
N ARG A 219 11.98 -4.36 4.55
CA ARG A 219 10.70 -4.38 3.84
C ARG A 219 9.61 -4.94 4.73
N ASN A 220 8.46 -4.25 4.78
CA ASN A 220 7.34 -4.51 5.68
C ASN A 220 7.67 -4.34 7.17
N GLU A 221 8.67 -3.55 7.49
CA GLU A 221 8.90 -3.07 8.85
C GLU A 221 8.48 -1.61 9.00
N ILE A 222 8.13 -1.24 10.24
CA ILE A 222 7.87 0.13 10.69
C ILE A 222 8.79 0.46 11.86
N LEU A 223 9.34 1.67 11.86
CA LEU A 223 10.11 2.21 12.97
C LEU A 223 9.40 3.42 13.53
N ARG A 224 9.41 3.55 14.85
CA ARG A 224 9.11 4.82 15.52
C ARG A 224 10.42 5.58 15.72
N ILE A 225 10.44 6.84 15.31
CA ILE A 225 11.55 7.79 15.48
C ILE A 225 10.99 9.06 16.09
N ASP A 226 11.60 9.55 17.17
CA ASP A 226 11.19 10.81 17.79
C ASP A 226 12.07 11.94 17.24
N ILE A 227 11.47 12.92 16.57
CA ILE A 227 12.13 14.10 15.99
C ILE A 227 11.57 15.34 16.65
N ASP A 228 12.43 16.13 17.31
CA ASP A 228 12.04 17.34 18.04
C ASP A 228 10.87 17.12 19.03
N GLY A 229 10.88 15.95 19.70
CA GLY A 229 9.87 15.56 20.69
C GLY A 229 8.53 15.10 20.12
N ALA A 230 8.41 14.92 18.78
CA ALA A 230 7.23 14.40 18.12
C ALA A 230 7.52 13.01 17.49
N PRO A 231 6.58 12.06 17.57
CA PRO A 231 6.75 10.75 16.98
C PRO A 231 6.55 10.79 15.45
N TYR A 232 7.44 10.10 14.77
CA TYR A 232 7.32 9.74 13.36
C TYR A 232 7.31 8.22 13.26
N PHE A 233 6.39 7.69 12.47
CA PHE A 233 6.35 6.28 12.13
C PHE A 233 6.79 6.14 10.68
N ILE A 234 7.85 5.39 10.44
CA ILE A 234 8.44 5.24 9.11
C ILE A 234 8.40 3.77 8.73
N ALA A 235 7.55 3.43 7.77
CA ALA A 235 7.37 2.08 7.27
C ALA A 235 8.02 1.92 5.90
N ARG A 236 8.72 0.79 5.65
CA ARG A 236 9.22 0.46 4.30
C ARG A 236 8.17 -0.29 3.53
N THR A 237 7.16 0.46 3.13
CA THR A 237 5.97 0.05 2.40
C THR A 237 5.73 1.01 1.24
N GLY A 238 4.74 0.72 0.38
CA GLY A 238 4.36 1.60 -0.71
C GLY A 238 3.44 0.94 -1.73
N TYR A 239 2.93 1.74 -2.65
CA TYR A 239 1.92 1.37 -3.64
C TYR A 239 2.40 1.56 -5.08
N THR A 240 3.70 1.56 -5.32
CA THR A 240 4.32 1.88 -6.61
C THR A 240 5.06 0.71 -7.25
N GLY A 241 5.43 -0.28 -6.44
CA GLY A 241 6.32 -1.37 -6.85
C GLY A 241 7.81 -1.01 -6.83
N GLU A 242 8.16 0.23 -6.56
CA GLU A 242 9.51 0.66 -6.25
C GLU A 242 9.79 0.51 -4.75
N ASP A 243 11.05 0.59 -4.36
CA ASP A 243 11.44 0.73 -2.96
C ASP A 243 10.99 2.09 -2.42
N GLY A 244 10.69 2.16 -1.12
CA GLY A 244 10.24 3.42 -0.54
C GLY A 244 9.80 3.33 0.89
N PHE A 245 9.43 4.48 1.42
CA PHE A 245 8.96 4.62 2.79
C PHE A 245 7.64 5.39 2.84
N GLU A 246 6.75 4.93 3.69
CA GLU A 246 5.59 5.68 4.11
C GLU A 246 5.88 6.26 5.49
N VAL A 247 5.72 7.57 5.62
CA VAL A 247 6.05 8.34 6.82
C VAL A 247 4.76 8.90 7.37
N PHE A 248 4.46 8.62 8.64
CA PHE A 248 3.32 9.18 9.34
C PHE A 248 3.81 10.05 10.49
N CYS A 249 3.30 11.25 10.61
CA CYS A 249 3.63 12.19 11.70
C CYS A 249 2.38 12.94 12.15
N VAL A 250 2.44 13.55 13.31
CA VAL A 250 1.35 14.42 13.78
C VAL A 250 1.14 15.61 12.83
N GLU A 251 -0.12 16.02 12.67
CA GLU A 251 -0.55 16.99 11.66
C GLU A 251 0.28 18.29 11.69
N ASP A 252 0.59 18.83 12.87
CA ASP A 252 1.35 20.08 13.04
C ASP A 252 2.79 20.02 12.50
N ARG A 253 3.31 18.83 12.22
CA ARG A 253 4.63 18.59 11.62
C ARG A 253 4.60 18.42 10.11
N ALA A 254 3.42 18.21 9.53
CA ALA A 254 3.25 17.81 8.13
C ALA A 254 3.94 18.75 7.14
N VAL A 255 3.67 20.06 7.24
CA VAL A 255 4.20 21.04 6.28
C VAL A 255 5.73 21.11 6.34
N ARG A 256 6.31 21.08 7.56
CA ARG A 256 7.76 21.07 7.73
C ARG A 256 8.37 19.79 7.16
N ALA A 257 7.84 18.63 7.52
CA ALA A 257 8.33 17.36 7.05
C ALA A 257 8.28 17.26 5.50
N TRP A 258 7.19 17.71 4.89
CA TRP A 258 7.06 17.77 3.43
C TRP A 258 8.14 18.62 2.77
N ARG A 259 8.37 19.83 3.31
CA ARG A 259 9.40 20.74 2.78
C ARG A 259 10.80 20.17 2.96
N ASP A 260 11.11 19.61 4.12
CA ASP A 260 12.40 18.99 4.43
C ASP A 260 12.67 17.78 3.49
N ILE A 261 11.65 16.95 3.21
CA ILE A 261 11.75 15.84 2.26
C ILE A 261 12.06 16.34 0.85
N LEU A 262 11.36 17.38 0.38
CA LEU A 262 11.61 17.96 -0.95
C LEU A 262 12.98 18.61 -1.04
N GLU A 263 13.41 19.36 -0.03
CA GLU A 263 14.71 20.03 0.00
C GLU A 263 15.86 19.03 -0.01
N GLN A 264 15.85 18.07 0.92
CA GLN A 264 16.94 17.07 1.00
C GLN A 264 16.91 16.08 -0.16
N GLY A 265 15.71 15.79 -0.70
CA GLY A 265 15.52 14.93 -1.86
C GLY A 265 15.92 15.58 -3.19
N ALA A 266 16.11 16.91 -3.23
CA ALA A 266 16.45 17.64 -4.46
C ALA A 266 17.72 17.09 -5.16
N GLN A 267 18.75 16.71 -4.39
CA GLN A 267 19.97 16.11 -4.90
C GLN A 267 19.73 14.74 -5.58
N PHE A 268 18.62 14.08 -5.30
CA PHE A 268 18.19 12.81 -5.90
C PHE A 268 17.13 13.00 -6.99
N GLY A 269 16.78 14.25 -7.32
CA GLY A 269 15.78 14.57 -8.32
C GLY A 269 14.34 14.28 -7.88
N ILE A 270 14.05 14.38 -6.57
CA ILE A 270 12.69 14.14 -6.03
C ILE A 270 11.68 15.10 -6.66
N LYS A 271 10.51 14.57 -6.98
CA LYS A 271 9.37 15.36 -7.44
C LYS A 271 8.15 15.13 -6.55
N PRO A 272 7.35 16.18 -6.27
CA PRO A 272 6.01 15.96 -5.77
C PRO A 272 5.19 15.28 -6.87
N CYS A 273 4.43 14.27 -6.49
CA CYS A 273 3.67 13.43 -7.41
C CYS A 273 2.20 13.38 -6.98
N GLY A 274 1.30 13.47 -7.96
CA GLY A 274 -0.13 13.43 -7.73
C GLY A 274 -0.75 12.05 -7.95
N LEU A 275 -2.09 12.00 -7.73
CA LEU A 275 -2.89 10.79 -7.86
C LEU A 275 -2.80 10.16 -9.25
N GLY A 276 -2.59 10.95 -10.31
CA GLY A 276 -2.45 10.44 -11.67
C GLY A 276 -1.23 9.55 -11.85
N ALA A 277 -0.08 9.95 -11.29
CA ALA A 277 1.12 9.12 -11.27
C ALA A 277 0.94 7.90 -10.34
N ARG A 278 0.33 8.09 -9.15
CA ARG A 278 0.01 6.99 -8.23
C ARG A 278 -0.80 5.90 -8.93
N ASP A 279 -1.84 6.27 -9.70
CA ASP A 279 -2.69 5.31 -10.41
C ASP A 279 -1.95 4.57 -11.53
N THR A 280 -1.14 5.26 -12.34
CA THR A 280 -0.36 4.59 -13.39
C THR A 280 0.69 3.63 -12.82
N LEU A 281 1.34 4.01 -11.71
CA LEU A 281 2.36 3.19 -11.03
C LEU A 281 1.75 1.91 -10.43
N ARG A 282 0.66 2.03 -9.65
CA ARG A 282 0.00 0.89 -9.01
C ARG A 282 -0.55 -0.10 -10.05
N LEU A 283 -1.12 0.44 -11.15
CA LEU A 283 -1.75 -0.39 -12.18
C LEU A 283 -0.71 -1.22 -12.95
N GLU A 284 0.49 -0.71 -13.20
CA GLU A 284 1.60 -1.49 -13.76
C GLU A 284 1.98 -2.69 -12.87
N MET A 285 1.81 -2.55 -11.56
CA MET A 285 2.04 -3.62 -10.59
C MET A 285 0.81 -4.50 -10.37
N CYS A 286 -0.33 -4.16 -10.96
CA CYS A 286 -1.62 -4.81 -10.74
C CYS A 286 -2.06 -4.77 -9.27
N TYR A 287 -1.68 -3.72 -8.54
CA TYR A 287 -2.20 -3.46 -7.20
C TYR A 287 -3.65 -2.97 -7.33
N PRO A 288 -4.60 -3.61 -6.64
CA PRO A 288 -6.00 -3.25 -6.76
C PRO A 288 -6.28 -1.90 -6.09
N LEU A 289 -7.34 -1.24 -6.54
CA LEU A 289 -7.90 -0.05 -5.93
C LEU A 289 -9.28 -0.39 -5.34
N ASN A 290 -9.45 -0.14 -4.04
CA ASN A 290 -10.76 -0.27 -3.39
C ASN A 290 -11.79 0.66 -4.03
N GLY A 291 -13.01 0.18 -4.16
CA GLY A 291 -14.08 0.88 -4.86
C GLY A 291 -14.07 0.72 -6.39
N SER A 292 -12.94 0.21 -6.96
CA SER A 292 -12.85 -0.07 -8.40
C SER A 292 -12.57 -1.56 -8.65
N ASP A 293 -11.45 -2.06 -8.15
CA ASP A 293 -11.00 -3.45 -8.34
C ASP A 293 -11.43 -4.37 -7.19
N LEU A 294 -11.69 -3.82 -6.02
CA LEU A 294 -12.21 -4.51 -4.85
C LEU A 294 -13.51 -3.85 -4.39
N SER A 295 -14.46 -4.66 -3.95
CA SER A 295 -15.77 -4.18 -3.48
C SER A 295 -16.43 -5.22 -2.57
N PRO A 296 -17.54 -4.87 -1.86
CA PRO A 296 -18.33 -5.82 -1.08
C PRO A 296 -18.93 -6.99 -1.87
N GLU A 297 -18.90 -6.95 -3.21
CA GLU A 297 -19.36 -8.00 -4.13
C GLU A 297 -18.23 -8.85 -4.70
N THR A 298 -16.97 -8.54 -4.37
CA THR A 298 -15.79 -9.28 -4.84
C THR A 298 -15.01 -9.84 -3.68
N THR A 299 -14.44 -11.04 -3.86
CA THR A 299 -13.66 -11.69 -2.80
C THR A 299 -12.16 -11.58 -3.06
N PRO A 300 -11.30 -11.67 -2.03
CA PRO A 300 -9.85 -11.75 -2.21
C PRO A 300 -9.42 -12.93 -3.09
N LEU A 301 -10.19 -14.02 -3.11
CA LEU A 301 -9.89 -15.20 -3.93
C LEU A 301 -10.12 -14.92 -5.42
N GLU A 302 -11.23 -14.25 -5.75
CA GLU A 302 -11.51 -13.78 -7.12
C GLU A 302 -10.46 -12.76 -7.60
N ALA A 303 -10.01 -11.89 -6.70
CA ALA A 303 -8.98 -10.90 -6.98
C ALA A 303 -7.57 -11.50 -7.17
N GLY A 304 -7.39 -12.79 -6.83
CA GLY A 304 -6.09 -13.47 -6.92
C GLY A 304 -5.14 -13.07 -5.78
N LEU A 305 -5.68 -12.69 -4.63
CA LEU A 305 -4.99 -12.19 -3.44
C LEU A 305 -5.06 -13.17 -2.26
N SER A 306 -5.24 -14.45 -2.56
CA SER A 306 -5.38 -15.52 -1.56
C SER A 306 -4.20 -15.64 -0.58
N ILE A 307 -3.01 -15.14 -0.96
CA ILE A 307 -1.83 -15.14 -0.08
C ILE A 307 -2.01 -14.27 1.17
N PHE A 308 -2.95 -13.32 1.15
CA PHE A 308 -3.30 -12.44 2.26
C PHE A 308 -4.53 -12.94 3.06
N VAL A 309 -4.94 -14.20 2.82
CA VAL A 309 -6.06 -14.84 3.50
C VAL A 309 -5.56 -16.13 4.15
N ASP A 310 -5.48 -16.16 5.47
CA ASP A 310 -5.09 -17.36 6.22
C ASP A 310 -6.34 -18.17 6.64
N LEU A 311 -6.78 -19.08 5.78
CA LEU A 311 -7.90 -19.96 6.07
C LEU A 311 -7.59 -21.02 7.16
N ALA A 312 -6.32 -21.14 7.60
CA ALA A 312 -5.95 -22.02 8.71
C ALA A 312 -6.26 -21.42 10.08
N LYS A 313 -6.54 -20.13 10.16
CA LYS A 313 -7.03 -19.49 11.40
C LYS A 313 -8.33 -20.15 11.85
N PRO A 314 -8.59 -20.19 13.17
CA PRO A 314 -9.82 -20.77 13.70
C PRO A 314 -11.07 -20.12 13.12
N ASP A 315 -11.09 -18.79 13.14
CA ASP A 315 -12.19 -17.99 12.61
C ASP A 315 -11.76 -16.57 12.23
N PHE A 316 -12.49 -15.95 11.31
CA PHE A 316 -12.53 -14.52 11.02
C PHE A 316 -13.79 -14.21 10.18
N VAL A 317 -14.19 -12.95 10.14
CA VAL A 317 -15.39 -12.55 9.38
C VAL A 317 -15.26 -12.92 7.90
N GLY A 318 -16.24 -13.68 7.38
CA GLY A 318 -16.26 -14.15 5.98
C GLY A 318 -15.47 -15.43 5.71
N ARG A 319 -14.81 -16.03 6.73
CA ARG A 319 -14.00 -17.25 6.57
C ARG A 319 -14.75 -18.41 5.93
N GLU A 320 -15.97 -18.71 6.40
CA GLU A 320 -16.77 -19.83 5.86
C GLU A 320 -17.08 -19.65 4.37
N ALA A 321 -17.46 -18.43 3.99
CA ALA A 321 -17.74 -18.10 2.58
C ALA A 321 -16.51 -18.30 1.70
N LEU A 322 -15.34 -17.82 2.15
CA LEU A 322 -14.08 -18.02 1.43
C LEU A 322 -13.62 -19.48 1.40
N ALA A 323 -13.80 -20.23 2.50
CA ALA A 323 -13.45 -21.66 2.54
C ALA A 323 -14.31 -22.46 1.55
N ARG A 324 -15.63 -22.20 1.48
CA ARG A 324 -16.53 -22.79 0.50
C ARG A 324 -16.13 -22.42 -0.92
N GLN A 325 -15.93 -21.12 -1.20
CA GLN A 325 -15.50 -20.66 -2.53
C GLN A 325 -14.17 -21.28 -2.96
N LYS A 326 -13.22 -21.49 -2.03
CA LYS A 326 -11.95 -22.16 -2.32
C LYS A 326 -12.15 -23.62 -2.71
N ALA A 327 -13.09 -24.32 -2.06
CA ALA A 327 -13.41 -25.72 -2.38
C ALA A 327 -14.14 -25.86 -3.71
N GLU A 328 -15.06 -24.96 -4.03
CA GLU A 328 -15.85 -24.95 -5.26
C GLU A 328 -15.10 -24.36 -6.46
N GLY A 329 -14.07 -23.54 -6.20
CA GLY A 329 -13.37 -22.73 -7.20
C GLY A 329 -14.08 -21.41 -7.48
N VAL A 330 -13.29 -20.41 -7.91
CA VAL A 330 -13.84 -19.10 -8.28
C VAL A 330 -14.45 -19.12 -9.67
N LYS A 331 -15.57 -18.45 -9.87
CA LYS A 331 -16.27 -18.35 -11.16
C LYS A 331 -15.69 -17.27 -12.08
N ARG A 332 -15.02 -16.27 -11.51
CA ARG A 332 -14.37 -15.16 -12.21
C ARG A 332 -13.03 -14.84 -11.56
N ARG A 333 -12.15 -14.19 -12.31
CA ARG A 333 -10.83 -13.78 -11.80
C ARG A 333 -10.51 -12.37 -12.25
N LEU A 334 -9.94 -11.57 -11.33
CA LEU A 334 -9.35 -10.28 -11.66
C LEU A 334 -8.03 -10.50 -12.39
N VAL A 335 -8.02 -10.17 -13.67
CA VAL A 335 -6.86 -10.32 -14.55
C VAL A 335 -6.41 -8.98 -15.09
N PRO A 336 -5.11 -8.74 -15.25
CA PRO A 336 -4.60 -7.61 -15.99
C PRO A 336 -4.63 -7.89 -17.48
N PHE A 337 -4.77 -6.83 -18.26
CA PHE A 337 -4.65 -6.88 -19.72
C PHE A 337 -3.80 -5.74 -20.25
N LYS A 338 -3.24 -5.95 -21.43
CA LYS A 338 -2.52 -4.94 -22.21
C LYS A 338 -3.12 -4.82 -23.60
N MET A 339 -3.33 -3.58 -24.05
CA MET A 339 -3.78 -3.29 -25.40
C MET A 339 -2.73 -3.69 -26.44
N ILE A 340 -3.16 -4.19 -27.58
CA ILE A 340 -2.32 -4.58 -28.73
C ILE A 340 -2.40 -3.51 -29.79
N GLY A 341 -1.25 -2.96 -30.19
CA GLY A 341 -1.17 -1.91 -31.20
C GLY A 341 -1.64 -0.53 -30.68
N ALA A 342 -1.88 0.37 -31.62
CA ALA A 342 -2.31 1.74 -31.30
C ALA A 342 -3.79 1.75 -30.89
N SER A 343 -4.06 2.26 -29.69
CA SER A 343 -5.41 2.41 -29.15
C SER A 343 -5.49 3.64 -28.23
N PRO A 344 -6.66 4.24 -28.04
CA PRO A 344 -6.87 5.12 -26.91
C PRO A 344 -6.68 4.36 -25.59
N PRO A 345 -6.27 5.04 -24.49
CA PRO A 345 -6.16 4.39 -23.19
C PRO A 345 -7.51 3.85 -22.70
N PRO A 346 -7.57 2.61 -22.17
CA PRO A 346 -8.77 2.12 -21.51
C PRO A 346 -9.07 2.93 -20.24
N ARG A 347 -10.32 2.86 -19.78
CA ARG A 347 -10.80 3.44 -18.52
C ARG A 347 -11.68 2.42 -17.81
N SER A 348 -12.02 2.68 -16.56
CA SER A 348 -13.02 1.89 -15.82
C SER A 348 -14.35 1.86 -16.57
N HIS A 349 -15.10 0.78 -16.43
CA HIS A 349 -16.43 0.56 -17.01
C HIS A 349 -16.46 0.49 -18.55
N TYR A 350 -15.33 0.22 -19.21
CA TYR A 350 -15.32 -0.10 -20.62
C TYR A 350 -15.68 -1.57 -20.84
N GLY A 351 -16.50 -1.87 -21.87
CA GLY A 351 -16.89 -3.23 -22.20
C GLY A 351 -15.68 -4.10 -22.56
N VAL A 352 -15.63 -5.29 -21.98
CA VAL A 352 -14.67 -6.36 -22.34
C VAL A 352 -15.41 -7.41 -23.14
N PHE A 353 -14.91 -7.70 -24.33
CA PHE A 353 -15.53 -8.62 -25.28
C PHE A 353 -14.65 -9.82 -25.56
N LYS A 354 -15.28 -10.92 -25.89
CA LYS A 354 -14.66 -12.12 -26.44
C LYS A 354 -15.48 -12.63 -27.60
N ASN A 355 -14.87 -12.71 -28.80
CA ASN A 355 -15.55 -13.13 -30.03
C ASN A 355 -16.86 -12.34 -30.31
N GLY A 356 -16.83 -11.03 -30.08
CA GLY A 356 -17.97 -10.14 -30.29
C GLY A 356 -19.05 -10.18 -29.19
N ILE A 357 -18.88 -10.99 -28.14
CA ILE A 357 -19.82 -11.10 -27.02
C ILE A 357 -19.22 -10.34 -25.83
N LYS A 358 -19.99 -9.42 -25.25
CA LYS A 358 -19.59 -8.73 -23.99
C LYS A 358 -19.58 -9.74 -22.86
N ILE A 359 -18.41 -9.90 -22.21
CA ILE A 359 -18.23 -10.83 -21.08
C ILE A 359 -18.15 -10.13 -19.73
N THR A 360 -17.71 -8.86 -19.69
CA THR A 360 -17.60 -8.06 -18.46
C THR A 360 -17.31 -6.61 -18.78
N GLU A 361 -16.89 -5.86 -17.76
CA GLU A 361 -16.35 -4.51 -17.88
C GLU A 361 -15.00 -4.40 -17.19
N THR A 362 -14.20 -3.44 -17.61
CA THR A 362 -12.94 -3.08 -16.95
C THR A 362 -13.21 -2.47 -15.58
N THR A 363 -12.43 -2.85 -14.58
CA THR A 363 -12.45 -2.23 -13.25
C THR A 363 -11.49 -1.05 -13.17
N SER A 364 -10.32 -1.17 -13.81
CA SER A 364 -9.31 -0.13 -13.91
C SER A 364 -8.74 -0.07 -15.32
N GLY A 365 -8.29 1.13 -15.73
CA GLY A 365 -7.65 1.29 -17.02
C GLY A 365 -6.93 2.62 -17.15
N SER A 366 -5.72 2.61 -17.73
CA SER A 366 -4.91 3.79 -17.96
C SER A 366 -3.90 3.57 -19.09
N LEU A 367 -3.20 4.65 -19.47
CA LEU A 367 -1.97 4.54 -20.25
C LEU A 367 -0.82 4.23 -19.29
N SER A 368 -0.05 3.19 -19.55
CA SER A 368 1.23 2.95 -18.86
C SER A 368 2.32 3.78 -19.51
N PRO A 369 2.94 4.71 -18.78
CA PRO A 369 4.09 5.46 -19.31
C PRO A 369 5.31 4.57 -19.56
N THR A 370 5.57 3.58 -18.70
CA THR A 370 6.69 2.63 -18.85
C THR A 370 6.50 1.72 -20.05
N LEU A 371 5.31 1.11 -20.20
CA LEU A 371 5.03 0.14 -21.27
C LEU A 371 4.60 0.81 -22.59
N LYS A 372 4.31 2.12 -22.56
CA LYS A 372 3.82 2.92 -23.68
C LYS A 372 2.58 2.29 -24.35
N ALA A 373 1.72 1.67 -23.55
CA ALA A 373 0.54 0.96 -23.99
C ALA A 373 -0.63 1.18 -23.03
N GLY A 374 -1.84 1.04 -23.51
CA GLY A 374 -3.02 0.96 -22.67
C GLY A 374 -2.97 -0.33 -21.84
N ILE A 375 -3.24 -0.21 -20.53
CA ILE A 375 -3.32 -1.33 -19.60
C ILE A 375 -4.56 -1.22 -18.72
N GLY A 376 -5.01 -2.33 -18.17
CA GLY A 376 -6.14 -2.32 -17.25
C GLY A 376 -6.32 -3.64 -16.52
N MET A 377 -7.37 -3.70 -15.72
CA MET A 377 -7.83 -4.91 -15.02
C MET A 377 -9.32 -5.13 -15.25
N ALA A 378 -9.75 -6.38 -15.20
CA ALA A 378 -11.15 -6.77 -15.31
C ALA A 378 -11.39 -8.11 -14.65
N TYR A 379 -12.60 -8.31 -14.09
CA TYR A 379 -13.05 -9.63 -13.66
C TYR A 379 -13.61 -10.39 -14.86
N VAL A 380 -12.87 -11.36 -15.36
CA VAL A 380 -13.33 -12.21 -16.47
C VAL A 380 -13.78 -13.57 -15.96
N PRO A 381 -14.74 -14.27 -16.64
CA PRO A 381 -15.05 -15.66 -16.35
C PRO A 381 -13.80 -16.53 -16.32
N THR A 382 -13.73 -17.50 -15.40
CA THR A 382 -12.50 -18.28 -15.15
C THR A 382 -12.01 -19.01 -16.39
N GLU A 383 -12.90 -19.45 -17.27
CA GLU A 383 -12.56 -20.10 -18.56
C GLU A 383 -11.81 -19.17 -19.52
N HIS A 384 -11.95 -17.86 -19.39
CA HIS A 384 -11.25 -16.83 -20.17
C HIS A 384 -10.06 -16.19 -19.45
N ALA A 385 -9.74 -16.61 -18.21
CA ALA A 385 -8.68 -16.01 -17.39
C ALA A 385 -7.27 -16.55 -17.68
N ARG A 386 -7.01 -17.00 -18.90
CA ARG A 386 -5.70 -17.57 -19.30
C ARG A 386 -4.76 -16.45 -19.74
N ILE A 387 -3.47 -16.59 -19.39
CA ILE A 387 -2.43 -15.68 -19.89
C ILE A 387 -2.36 -15.78 -21.41
N HIS A 388 -2.25 -14.62 -22.07
CA HIS A 388 -2.29 -14.44 -23.52
C HIS A 388 -3.63 -14.75 -24.19
N GLU A 389 -4.70 -14.93 -23.40
CA GLU A 389 -6.05 -15.02 -23.93
C GLU A 389 -6.40 -13.70 -24.65
N PRO A 390 -6.77 -13.74 -25.95
CA PRO A 390 -7.18 -12.55 -26.68
C PRO A 390 -8.57 -12.11 -26.23
N ILE A 391 -8.69 -10.82 -25.96
CA ILE A 391 -9.93 -10.10 -25.63
C ILE A 391 -9.98 -8.81 -26.42
N GLU A 392 -11.12 -8.13 -26.39
CA GLU A 392 -11.31 -6.84 -27.02
C GLU A 392 -11.90 -5.86 -25.99
N ILE A 393 -11.44 -4.62 -26.04
CA ILE A 393 -11.93 -3.55 -25.17
C ILE A 393 -12.70 -2.54 -26.04
N GLU A 394 -13.93 -2.27 -25.64
CA GLU A 394 -14.77 -1.28 -26.33
C GLU A 394 -14.41 0.13 -25.84
N ILE A 395 -13.90 0.95 -26.77
CA ILE A 395 -13.57 2.34 -26.50
C ILE A 395 -14.33 3.24 -27.48
N ARG A 396 -15.24 4.02 -26.98
CA ARG A 396 -16.06 4.94 -27.81
C ARG A 396 -16.79 4.22 -28.96
N GLY A 397 -17.37 3.05 -28.67
CA GLY A 397 -18.13 2.25 -29.63
C GLY A 397 -17.29 1.48 -30.65
N ARG A 398 -15.97 1.35 -30.42
CA ARG A 398 -15.08 0.54 -31.26
C ARG A 398 -14.35 -0.49 -30.40
N LEU A 399 -14.20 -1.69 -30.92
CA LEU A 399 -13.45 -2.78 -30.31
C LEU A 399 -11.96 -2.66 -30.68
N TYR A 400 -11.11 -2.71 -29.67
CA TYR A 400 -9.65 -2.68 -29.79
C TYR A 400 -9.06 -3.96 -29.22
N PRO A 401 -8.11 -4.61 -29.89
CA PRO A 401 -7.53 -5.84 -29.43
C PRO A 401 -6.68 -5.64 -28.17
N ALA A 402 -6.81 -6.58 -27.25
CA ALA A 402 -6.01 -6.68 -26.05
C ALA A 402 -5.72 -8.15 -25.73
N ALA A 403 -4.78 -8.39 -24.84
CA ALA A 403 -4.49 -9.72 -24.31
C ALA A 403 -4.39 -9.69 -22.80
N ILE A 404 -4.84 -10.76 -22.16
CA ILE A 404 -4.63 -10.98 -20.74
C ILE A 404 -3.16 -11.25 -20.47
N GLU A 405 -2.60 -10.61 -19.46
CA GLU A 405 -1.18 -10.68 -19.15
C GLU A 405 -0.93 -11.26 -17.75
N LYS A 406 0.33 -11.61 -17.47
CA LYS A 406 0.76 -12.05 -16.14
C LYS A 406 0.94 -10.84 -15.21
N LYS A 407 0.52 -10.97 -13.94
CA LYS A 407 0.85 -10.02 -12.87
C LYS A 407 2.33 -10.16 -12.44
N PRO A 408 3.07 -9.06 -12.20
CA PRO A 408 2.78 -7.70 -12.58
C PRO A 408 2.97 -7.48 -14.08
N LEU A 409 2.37 -6.41 -14.64
CA LEU A 409 2.54 -6.01 -16.04
C LEU A 409 3.95 -5.48 -16.31
N ARG A 410 4.49 -4.69 -15.38
CA ARG A 410 5.89 -4.28 -15.38
C ARG A 410 6.69 -5.21 -14.49
N ARG A 411 7.80 -5.72 -15.01
CA ARG A 411 8.84 -6.39 -14.22
C ARG A 411 9.96 -5.42 -13.95
N ALA A 412 10.51 -5.44 -12.74
CA ALA A 412 11.76 -4.73 -12.48
C ALA A 412 12.82 -5.26 -13.44
N GLU A 413 13.57 -4.38 -14.08
CA GLU A 413 14.78 -4.78 -14.80
C GLU A 413 15.76 -5.31 -13.74
N SER A 414 16.15 -6.59 -13.90
CA SER A 414 17.07 -7.30 -13.02
C SER A 414 18.49 -6.75 -13.14
#